data_b6147906e320e579c776c555b02d4b02
#
_entry.id   b6147906e320e579c776c555b02d4b02
#
_cell.length_a   1.000
_cell.length_b   1.000
_cell.length_c   1.000
_cell.angle_alpha   90.00
_cell.angle_beta   90.00
_cell.angle_gamma   90.00
#
_symmetry.space_group_name_H-M   'P 1'
#
loop_
_entity.id
_entity.type
_entity.pdbx_description
1 polymer ?
#
loop_
_entity_poly.entity_id
_entity_poly.type
_entity_poly.pdbx_seq_one_letter_code
_entity_poly.pdbx_strand_id
1 'polypeptide(L)'
;VKGHACGEMMFYGRGAGDLPTASALVSDLICAAKAKRHELPAVSEAPCRMAEDWDCVYFVRMRAKDEPGVLSLITGGFAAEGVSIASMVQKGERDEAGFVQLIFLTHRAGEHAVRRALAKMDSAQASAESVIRVEE
;
A
#
# COMPACT_ATOMS: atom_id res chain seq x y z
N VAL A 1 11.07 8.99 -7.68
CA VAL A 1 11.49 7.97 -8.64
C VAL A 1 12.97 7.71 -8.43
N LYS A 2 13.36 6.43 -8.42
CA LYS A 2 14.76 6.01 -8.32
C LYS A 2 15.15 5.31 -9.62
N GLY A 3 16.12 5.86 -10.30
CA GLY A 3 16.65 5.28 -11.55
C GLY A 3 18.10 4.85 -11.39
N HIS A 4 18.50 3.78 -12.11
CA HIS A 4 19.85 3.22 -12.01
C HIS A 4 20.93 4.24 -12.36
N ALA A 5 20.75 5.00 -13.42
CA ALA A 5 21.75 5.96 -13.90
C ALA A 5 21.59 7.37 -13.31
N CYS A 6 20.38 7.77 -12.92
CA CYS A 6 20.09 9.12 -12.44
C CYS A 6 19.90 9.22 -10.92
N GLY A 7 19.90 8.08 -10.21
CA GLY A 7 19.70 8.07 -8.76
C GLY A 7 18.27 8.43 -8.35
N GLU A 8 18.13 9.06 -7.21
CA GLU A 8 16.84 9.48 -6.67
C GLU A 8 16.44 10.84 -7.24
N MET A 9 15.20 10.93 -7.73
CA MET A 9 14.61 12.15 -8.27
C MET A 9 13.24 12.39 -7.67
N MET A 10 12.93 13.64 -7.40
CA MET A 10 11.61 14.07 -6.98
C MET A 10 11.05 15.06 -7.99
N PHE A 11 9.80 14.85 -8.41
CA PHE A 11 9.07 15.79 -9.25
C PHE A 11 8.01 16.48 -8.41
N TYR A 12 8.01 17.81 -8.44
CA TYR A 12 7.04 18.62 -7.72
C TYR A 12 6.30 19.51 -8.70
N GLY A 13 4.99 19.63 -8.57
CA GLY A 13 4.17 20.49 -9.40
C GLY A 13 2.71 20.50 -8.96
N ARG A 14 1.96 21.46 -9.52
CA ARG A 14 0.50 21.51 -9.33
C ARG A 14 -0.15 20.52 -10.29
N GLY A 15 -0.85 19.50 -9.75
CA GLY A 15 -1.56 18.49 -10.56
C GLY A 15 -3.00 18.89 -10.90
N ALA A 16 -3.63 19.74 -10.08
CA ALA A 16 -5.01 20.15 -10.25
C ALA A 16 -5.15 21.68 -10.26
N GLY A 17 -6.27 22.17 -10.82
CA GLY A 17 -6.61 23.57 -10.99
C GLY A 17 -6.81 23.94 -12.46
N ASP A 18 -7.60 25.00 -12.73
CA ASP A 18 -7.99 25.39 -14.09
C ASP A 18 -6.78 25.70 -14.99
N LEU A 19 -5.88 26.56 -14.53
CA LEU A 19 -4.69 26.96 -15.27
C LEU A 19 -3.67 25.82 -15.48
N PRO A 20 -3.30 25.02 -14.49
CA PRO A 20 -2.40 23.88 -14.70
C PRO A 20 -2.97 22.86 -15.69
N THR A 21 -4.26 22.54 -15.59
CA THR A 21 -4.92 21.60 -16.47
C THR A 21 -5.03 22.13 -17.90
N ALA A 22 -5.43 23.41 -18.07
CA ALA A 22 -5.50 24.05 -19.37
C ALA A 22 -4.12 24.13 -20.04
N SER A 23 -3.08 24.49 -19.27
CA SER A 23 -1.70 24.54 -19.76
C SER A 23 -1.20 23.18 -20.26
N ALA A 24 -1.48 22.10 -19.51
CA ALA A 24 -1.13 20.74 -19.91
C ALA A 24 -1.84 20.33 -21.21
N LEU A 25 -3.16 20.56 -21.30
CA LEU A 25 -3.96 20.27 -22.50
C LEU A 25 -3.44 21.02 -23.74
N VAL A 26 -3.18 22.31 -23.62
CA VAL A 26 -2.65 23.11 -24.73
C VAL A 26 -1.26 22.64 -25.15
N SER A 27 -0.41 22.31 -24.18
CA SER A 27 0.92 21.76 -24.46
C SER A 27 0.83 20.43 -25.20
N ASP A 28 -0.04 19.53 -24.80
CA ASP A 28 -0.24 18.24 -25.46
C ASP A 28 -0.79 18.38 -26.87
N LEU A 29 -1.73 19.32 -27.09
CA LEU A 29 -2.24 19.64 -28.42
C LEU A 29 -1.14 20.18 -29.35
N ILE A 30 -0.29 21.08 -28.85
CA ILE A 30 0.85 21.61 -29.60
C ILE A 30 1.85 20.49 -29.92
N CYS A 31 2.15 19.63 -28.96
CA CYS A 31 3.04 18.49 -29.16
C CYS A 31 2.45 17.52 -30.19
N ALA A 32 1.18 17.19 -30.12
CA ALA A 32 0.51 16.33 -31.08
C ALA A 32 0.49 16.92 -32.49
N ALA A 33 0.25 18.22 -32.62
CA ALA A 33 0.27 18.92 -33.93
C ALA A 33 1.67 18.98 -34.56
N LYS A 34 2.71 19.03 -33.73
CA LYS A 34 4.11 19.05 -34.20
C LYS A 34 4.72 17.67 -34.38
N ALA A 35 4.14 16.65 -33.74
CA ALA A 35 4.66 15.29 -33.80
C ALA A 35 4.52 14.75 -35.22
N LYS A 36 5.66 14.49 -35.88
CA LYS A 36 5.68 13.54 -36.98
C LYS A 36 5.28 12.19 -36.40
N ARG A 37 4.46 11.45 -37.13
CA ARG A 37 3.93 10.12 -36.74
C ARG A 37 5.07 9.32 -36.08
N HIS A 38 5.06 9.23 -34.76
CA HIS A 38 5.97 8.36 -34.04
C HIS A 38 5.40 6.94 -34.18
N GLU A 39 6.14 6.07 -34.81
CA GLU A 39 5.88 4.65 -34.68
C GLU A 39 6.05 4.32 -33.19
N LEU A 40 4.96 3.90 -32.57
CA LEU A 40 5.06 3.38 -31.20
C LEU A 40 6.04 2.21 -31.21
N PRO A 41 6.99 2.14 -30.27
CA PRO A 41 7.84 0.98 -30.17
C PRO A 41 6.98 -0.27 -30.14
N ALA A 42 7.36 -1.27 -30.93
CA ALA A 42 6.63 -2.54 -30.98
C ALA A 42 6.46 -3.05 -29.53
N VAL A 43 5.23 -3.13 -29.07
CA VAL A 43 4.93 -3.74 -27.78
C VAL A 43 5.30 -5.22 -27.92
N SER A 44 6.17 -5.71 -27.04
CA SER A 44 6.50 -7.13 -27.00
C SER A 44 5.21 -7.94 -26.87
N GLU A 45 4.96 -8.84 -27.80
CA GLU A 45 3.83 -9.77 -27.75
C GLU A 45 4.04 -10.88 -26.68
N ALA A 46 5.19 -10.88 -26.03
CA ALA A 46 5.45 -11.83 -24.95
C ALA A 46 4.45 -11.63 -23.83
N PRO A 47 3.72 -12.67 -23.41
CA PRO A 47 2.77 -12.55 -22.33
C PRO A 47 3.47 -12.08 -21.06
N CYS A 48 3.06 -10.92 -20.56
CA CYS A 48 3.55 -10.42 -19.29
C CYS A 48 2.98 -11.32 -18.18
N ARG A 49 3.84 -12.01 -17.44
CA ARG A 49 3.43 -12.74 -16.25
C ARG A 49 3.29 -11.75 -15.10
N MET A 50 2.07 -11.60 -14.64
CA MET A 50 1.81 -10.88 -13.39
C MET A 50 2.27 -11.73 -12.22
N ALA A 51 2.97 -11.13 -11.26
CA ALA A 51 3.29 -11.81 -10.01
C ALA A 51 1.98 -12.02 -9.23
N GLU A 52 1.75 -13.27 -8.81
CA GLU A 52 0.54 -13.63 -8.05
C GLU A 52 0.70 -13.33 -6.55
N ASP A 53 1.93 -13.32 -6.06
CA ASP A 53 2.26 -13.00 -4.68
C ASP A 53 3.41 -11.99 -4.62
N TRP A 54 3.45 -11.19 -3.57
CA TRP A 54 4.43 -10.13 -3.38
C TRP A 54 5.01 -10.19 -1.97
N ASP A 55 6.32 -10.35 -1.89
CA ASP A 55 7.03 -10.44 -0.62
C ASP A 55 7.61 -9.07 -0.22
N CYS A 56 6.99 -8.41 0.75
CA CYS A 56 7.44 -7.12 1.26
C CYS A 56 7.08 -6.93 2.75
N VAL A 57 7.47 -5.79 3.29
CA VAL A 57 7.04 -5.32 4.61
C VAL A 57 5.63 -4.73 4.51
N TYR A 58 4.78 -4.99 5.49
CA TYR A 58 3.42 -4.45 5.55
C TYR A 58 3.23 -3.55 6.77
N PHE A 59 2.68 -2.37 6.51
CA PHE A 59 2.07 -1.52 7.52
C PHE A 59 0.58 -1.89 7.59
N VAL A 60 0.14 -2.32 8.77
CA VAL A 60 -1.25 -2.72 9.00
C VAL A 60 -1.82 -1.89 10.13
N ARG A 61 -2.87 -1.13 9.83
CA ARG A 61 -3.66 -0.42 10.84
C ARG A 61 -4.93 -1.19 11.12
N MET A 62 -5.16 -1.48 12.38
CA MET A 62 -6.32 -2.22 12.86
C MET A 62 -7.07 -1.40 13.90
N ARG A 63 -8.38 -1.55 13.93
CA ARG A 63 -9.24 -1.15 15.03
C ARG A 63 -9.54 -2.38 15.87
N ALA A 64 -9.26 -2.33 17.15
CA ALA A 64 -9.41 -3.48 18.05
C ALA A 64 -10.01 -3.05 19.39
N LYS A 65 -10.79 -3.95 20.02
CA LYS A 65 -11.26 -3.71 21.38
C LYS A 65 -10.09 -3.73 22.35
N ASP A 66 -10.08 -2.77 23.27
CA ASP A 66 -9.08 -2.68 24.34
C ASP A 66 -9.49 -3.57 25.51
N GLU A 67 -9.43 -4.88 25.27
CA GLU A 67 -9.79 -5.92 26.22
C GLU A 67 -8.69 -6.98 26.31
N PRO A 68 -8.50 -7.61 27.50
CA PRO A 68 -7.55 -8.72 27.63
C PRO A 68 -7.83 -9.83 26.63
N GLY A 69 -6.79 -10.32 25.96
CA GLY A 69 -6.85 -11.41 24.99
C GLY A 69 -7.00 -10.96 23.53
N VAL A 70 -7.50 -9.76 23.23
CA VAL A 70 -7.69 -9.29 21.84
C VAL A 70 -6.35 -9.18 21.11
N LEU A 71 -5.32 -8.63 21.76
CA LEU A 71 -3.99 -8.57 21.18
C LEU A 71 -3.41 -9.97 20.92
N SER A 72 -3.66 -10.92 21.82
CA SER A 72 -3.23 -12.31 21.63
C SER A 72 -3.91 -12.96 20.44
N LEU A 73 -5.19 -12.69 20.22
CA LEU A 73 -5.93 -13.16 19.04
C LEU A 73 -5.31 -12.60 17.74
N ILE A 74 -5.01 -11.31 17.72
CA ILE A 74 -4.40 -10.65 16.55
C ILE A 74 -3.02 -11.22 16.26
N THR A 75 -2.14 -11.27 17.27
CA THR A 75 -0.78 -11.80 17.09
C THR A 75 -0.77 -13.29 16.76
N GLY A 76 -1.69 -14.07 17.32
CA GLY A 76 -1.92 -15.46 16.97
C GLY A 76 -2.37 -15.65 15.53
N GLY A 77 -3.21 -14.75 15.00
CA GLY A 77 -3.62 -14.75 13.60
C GLY A 77 -2.46 -14.52 12.63
N PHE A 78 -1.57 -13.57 12.92
CA PHE A 78 -0.34 -13.38 12.16
C PHE A 78 0.59 -14.60 12.24
N ALA A 79 0.80 -15.11 13.45
CA ALA A 79 1.67 -16.27 13.68
C ALA A 79 1.18 -17.52 12.94
N ALA A 80 -0.13 -17.78 12.90
CA ALA A 80 -0.73 -18.92 12.22
C ALA A 80 -0.50 -18.92 10.70
N GLU A 81 -0.25 -17.76 10.10
CA GLU A 81 0.07 -17.61 8.68
C GLU A 81 1.58 -17.37 8.44
N GLY A 82 2.41 -17.53 9.46
CA GLY A 82 3.85 -17.33 9.37
C GLY A 82 4.29 -15.87 9.20
N VAL A 83 3.41 -14.92 9.50
CA VAL A 83 3.73 -13.50 9.41
C VAL A 83 4.35 -13.04 10.72
N SER A 84 5.61 -12.59 10.67
CA SER A 84 6.34 -12.08 11.83
C SER A 84 6.12 -10.57 11.97
N ILE A 85 5.89 -10.12 13.21
CA ILE A 85 5.69 -8.71 13.56
C ILE A 85 7.04 -8.09 13.94
N ALA A 86 7.44 -7.02 13.23
CA ALA A 86 8.65 -6.26 13.53
C ALA A 86 8.41 -5.24 14.64
N SER A 87 7.28 -4.56 14.62
CA SER A 87 6.88 -3.62 15.68
C SER A 87 5.36 -3.49 15.78
N MET A 88 4.90 -3.06 16.95
CA MET A 88 3.50 -2.76 17.20
C MET A 88 3.41 -1.51 18.07
N VAL A 89 2.46 -0.65 17.74
CA VAL A 89 2.15 0.56 18.51
C VAL A 89 0.66 0.66 18.71
N GLN A 90 0.21 0.83 19.95
CA GLN A 90 -1.14 1.27 20.26
C GLN A 90 -1.16 2.80 20.24
N LYS A 91 -2.06 3.40 19.48
CA LYS A 91 -2.13 4.84 19.28
C LYS A 91 -3.51 5.39 19.66
N GLY A 92 -3.48 6.50 20.39
CA GLY A 92 -4.69 7.19 20.82
C GLY A 92 -5.31 6.60 22.08
N GLU A 93 -6.40 7.24 22.50
CA GLU A 93 -7.23 6.81 23.60
C GLU A 93 -8.35 5.89 23.10
N ARG A 94 -8.96 5.16 24.02
CA ARG A 94 -10.12 4.32 23.78
C ARG A 94 -11.30 5.19 23.30
N ASP A 95 -11.94 4.79 22.20
CA ASP A 95 -13.17 5.45 21.77
C ASP A 95 -14.38 5.08 22.68
N GLU A 96 -15.52 5.75 22.49
CA GLU A 96 -16.74 5.53 23.29
C GLU A 96 -17.26 4.09 23.19
N ALA A 97 -16.92 3.37 22.12
CA ALA A 97 -17.28 1.97 21.90
C ALA A 97 -16.23 0.99 22.45
N GLY A 98 -15.18 1.48 23.09
CA GLY A 98 -14.14 0.68 23.73
C GLY A 98 -13.06 0.18 22.78
N PHE A 99 -12.90 0.78 21.58
CA PHE A 99 -11.87 0.42 20.62
C PHE A 99 -10.68 1.36 20.68
N VAL A 100 -9.53 0.82 20.29
CA VAL A 100 -8.26 1.53 20.09
C VAL A 100 -7.69 1.25 18.72
N GLN A 101 -6.79 2.11 18.28
CA GLN A 101 -6.01 1.87 17.06
C GLN A 101 -4.72 1.12 17.38
N LEU A 102 -4.50 0.02 16.68
CA LEU A 102 -3.26 -0.73 16.70
C LEU A 102 -2.58 -0.60 15.33
N ILE A 103 -1.31 -0.30 15.36
CA ILE A 103 -0.46 -0.21 14.17
C ILE A 103 0.58 -1.30 14.25
N PHE A 104 0.63 -2.15 13.25
CA PHE A 104 1.62 -3.21 13.11
C PHE A 104 2.53 -2.93 11.92
N LEU A 105 3.81 -3.15 12.10
CA LEU A 105 4.78 -3.28 11.02
C LEU A 105 5.25 -4.73 11.01
N THR A 106 5.12 -5.42 9.89
CA THR A 106 5.58 -6.80 9.77
C THR A 106 7.05 -6.85 9.34
N HIS A 107 7.72 -7.99 9.53
CA HIS A 107 8.85 -8.34 8.69
C HIS A 107 8.36 -8.67 7.29
N ARG A 108 9.29 -8.92 6.33
CA ARG A 108 8.91 -9.34 4.97
C ARG A 108 8.05 -10.59 5.02
N ALA A 109 6.94 -10.55 4.30
CA ALA A 109 5.95 -11.63 4.25
C ALA A 109 5.22 -11.60 2.90
N GLY A 110 4.76 -12.75 2.44
CA GLY A 110 3.94 -12.84 1.23
C GLY A 110 2.57 -12.20 1.42
N GLU A 111 2.08 -11.52 0.39
CA GLU A 111 0.79 -10.82 0.43
C GLU A 111 -0.36 -11.78 0.77
N HIS A 112 -0.36 -12.98 0.18
CA HIS A 112 -1.40 -13.97 0.46
C HIS A 112 -1.43 -14.39 1.94
N ALA A 113 -0.27 -14.52 2.59
CA ALA A 113 -0.19 -14.84 4.01
C ALA A 113 -0.78 -13.71 4.88
N VAL A 114 -0.40 -12.45 4.58
CA VAL A 114 -0.94 -11.30 5.30
C VAL A 114 -2.46 -11.19 5.10
N ARG A 115 -2.96 -11.33 3.88
CA ARG A 115 -4.41 -11.29 3.60
C ARG A 115 -5.19 -12.39 4.32
N ARG A 116 -4.67 -13.63 4.34
CA ARG A 116 -5.30 -14.74 5.09
C ARG A 116 -5.29 -14.49 6.59
N ALA A 117 -4.19 -13.98 7.14
CA ALA A 117 -4.10 -13.59 8.55
C ALA A 117 -5.20 -12.57 8.90
N LEU A 118 -5.30 -11.48 8.12
CA LEU A 118 -6.27 -10.43 8.36
C LEU A 118 -7.72 -10.92 8.23
N ALA A 119 -8.01 -11.75 7.23
CA ALA A 119 -9.35 -12.33 7.05
C ALA A 119 -9.78 -13.22 8.23
N LYS A 120 -8.84 -13.95 8.85
CA LYS A 120 -9.12 -14.78 10.04
C LYS A 120 -9.34 -13.96 11.30
N MET A 121 -8.74 -12.77 11.39
CA MET A 121 -8.84 -11.88 12.54
C MET A 121 -10.02 -10.91 12.44
N ASP A 122 -10.65 -10.79 11.26
CA ASP A 122 -11.79 -9.90 11.07
C ASP A 122 -13.00 -10.42 11.87
N SER A 123 -13.35 -9.67 12.90
CA SER A 123 -14.37 -10.05 13.88
C SER A 123 -14.97 -8.80 14.54
N ALA A 124 -15.97 -9.00 15.39
CA ALA A 124 -16.53 -7.91 16.20
C ALA A 124 -15.51 -7.29 17.20
N GLN A 125 -14.39 -7.94 17.46
CA GLN A 125 -13.38 -7.48 18.41
C GLN A 125 -12.18 -6.81 17.72
N ALA A 126 -11.88 -7.15 16.46
CA ALA A 126 -10.77 -6.58 15.72
C ALA A 126 -11.05 -6.58 14.21
N SER A 127 -10.68 -5.52 13.52
CA SER A 127 -10.79 -5.41 12.06
C SER A 127 -9.63 -4.61 11.48
N ALA A 128 -9.19 -4.97 10.28
CA ALA A 128 -8.18 -4.23 9.55
C ALA A 128 -8.83 -3.02 8.85
N GLU A 129 -8.31 -1.82 9.08
CA GLU A 129 -8.77 -0.59 8.43
C GLU A 129 -7.90 -0.20 7.22
N SER A 130 -6.61 -0.51 7.28
CA SER A 130 -5.67 -0.16 6.22
C SER A 130 -4.49 -1.13 6.19
N VAL A 131 -4.11 -1.51 4.98
CA VAL A 131 -2.93 -2.34 4.71
C VAL A 131 -2.14 -1.65 3.60
N ILE A 132 -0.88 -1.33 3.89
CA ILE A 132 0.01 -0.63 2.96
C ILE A 132 1.29 -1.44 2.82
N ARG A 133 1.72 -1.65 1.58
CA ARG A 133 3.05 -2.21 1.30
C ARG A 133 4.10 -1.15 1.56
N VAL A 134 5.17 -1.53 2.23
CA VAL A 134 6.33 -0.68 2.48
C VAL A 134 7.45 -1.16 1.56
N GLU A 135 7.83 -0.32 0.62
CA GLU A 135 9.00 -0.55 -0.23
C GLU A 135 10.24 0.03 0.44
N GLU A 136 11.32 -0.76 0.49
CA GLU A 136 12.65 -0.38 0.99
C GLU A 136 13.56 0.07 -0.15
#